data_6db38121e0e8b41e3533e17f939ad083
#
_entry.id   6db38121e0e8b41e3533e17f939ad083
#
_cell.length_a   1.000
_cell.length_b   1.000
_cell.length_c   1.000
_cell.angle_alpha   90.00
_cell.angle_beta   90.00
_cell.angle_gamma   90.00
#
_symmetry.space_group_name_H-M   'P 1'
#
loop_
_entity.id
_entity.type
_entity.pdbx_description
1 polymer ?
#
loop_
_entity_poly.entity_id
_entity_poly.type
_entity_poly.pdbx_seq_one_letter_code
_entity_poly.pdbx_strand_id
1 'polypeptide(L)'
;MRRFPVLFLLLLVLIEGCSRGSHPSLVGSPAPDFTVQDADRKVTLHDLRGKVVVLNFWATWCPPCVEEMPSLVKLQSNLKDRVAVLAVSVDEDERSYRTFLKKNHVDLLTVRDPQQKSNELYGTFKFPETYIIDRQGVVRRKFIGPVDWTRPDVVEYLNKL
;
A
#
# COMPACT_ATOMS: atom_id res chain seq x y z
N MET A 1 -34.39 16.75 66.29
CA MET A 1 -34.67 16.59 64.86
C MET A 1 -33.36 16.87 64.10
N ARG A 2 -32.63 15.84 63.72
CA ARG A 2 -31.30 15.96 63.01
C ARG A 2 -31.54 15.72 61.52
N ARG A 3 -31.32 16.75 60.71
CA ARG A 3 -31.36 16.67 59.24
C ARG A 3 -30.00 16.16 58.74
N PHE A 4 -29.97 15.00 58.14
CA PHE A 4 -28.82 14.49 57.36
C PHE A 4 -28.84 15.08 55.97
N PRO A 5 -27.74 15.67 55.46
CA PRO A 5 -27.63 16.01 54.07
C PRO A 5 -27.32 14.77 53.25
N VAL A 6 -28.14 14.48 52.24
CA VAL A 6 -27.90 13.44 51.23
C VAL A 6 -26.80 13.92 50.30
N LEU A 7 -25.65 13.32 50.46
CA LEU A 7 -24.51 13.56 49.54
C LEU A 7 -24.77 12.83 48.23
N PHE A 8 -25.15 13.60 47.18
CA PHE A 8 -25.35 13.08 45.83
C PHE A 8 -23.99 12.87 45.16
N LEU A 9 -23.51 11.62 45.20
CA LEU A 9 -22.25 11.22 44.56
C LEU A 9 -22.51 11.12 43.06
N LEU A 10 -22.15 12.16 42.31
CA LEU A 10 -22.17 12.19 40.82
C LEU A 10 -21.07 11.24 40.33
N LEU A 11 -21.43 10.03 39.92
CA LEU A 11 -20.56 9.07 39.28
C LEU A 11 -20.33 9.53 37.85
N LEU A 12 -19.22 10.22 37.59
CA LEU A 12 -18.77 10.58 36.25
C LEU A 12 -18.28 9.29 35.57
N VAL A 13 -19.12 8.66 34.78
CA VAL A 13 -18.73 7.56 33.89
C VAL A 13 -17.96 8.16 32.73
N LEU A 14 -16.64 8.10 32.79
CA LEU A 14 -15.76 8.35 31.64
C LEU A 14 -16.02 7.24 30.63
N ILE A 15 -16.82 7.52 29.62
CA ILE A 15 -16.94 6.68 28.42
C ILE A 15 -15.65 6.90 27.63
N GLU A 16 -14.64 6.08 27.90
CA GLU A 16 -13.52 5.97 26.96
C GLU A 16 -14.06 5.35 25.67
N GLY A 17 -14.34 6.22 24.70
CA GLY A 17 -14.68 5.82 23.36
C GLY A 17 -13.51 5.03 22.76
N CYS A 18 -13.67 3.70 22.67
CA CYS A 18 -12.84 2.89 21.78
C CYS A 18 -12.98 3.44 20.36
N SER A 19 -12.08 4.31 19.95
CA SER A 19 -11.89 4.62 18.55
C SER A 19 -11.39 3.34 17.89
N ARG A 20 -12.31 2.57 17.30
CA ARG A 20 -11.96 1.51 16.37
C ARG A 20 -11.09 2.16 15.30
N GLY A 21 -9.81 1.77 15.29
CA GLY A 21 -8.80 2.38 14.46
C GLY A 21 -9.16 2.36 12.97
N SER A 22 -9.74 3.43 12.51
CA SER A 22 -9.63 3.80 11.11
C SER A 22 -8.22 4.36 10.95
N HIS A 23 -7.33 3.64 10.27
CA HIS A 23 -6.06 4.22 9.89
C HIS A 23 -6.35 5.52 9.13
N PRO A 24 -5.76 6.66 9.54
CA PRO A 24 -5.99 7.92 8.85
C PRO A 24 -5.59 7.76 7.38
N SER A 25 -6.34 8.41 6.49
CA SER A 25 -6.01 8.40 5.07
C SER A 25 -4.60 8.97 4.87
N LEU A 26 -3.72 8.22 4.23
CA LEU A 26 -2.39 8.70 3.86
C LEU A 26 -2.43 9.69 2.68
N VAL A 27 -3.56 9.83 1.99
CA VAL A 27 -3.69 10.74 0.83
C VAL A 27 -3.48 12.19 1.27
N GLY A 28 -2.57 12.87 0.60
CA GLY A 28 -2.14 14.23 0.92
C GLY A 28 -0.97 14.31 1.91
N SER A 29 -0.53 13.17 2.47
CA SER A 29 0.58 13.10 3.42
C SER A 29 1.85 12.53 2.77
N PRO A 30 3.04 12.80 3.33
CA PRO A 30 4.25 12.10 2.93
C PRO A 30 4.06 10.59 3.05
N ALA A 31 4.47 9.86 2.01
CA ALA A 31 4.45 8.41 2.02
C ALA A 31 5.38 7.87 3.12
N PRO A 32 4.89 6.98 4.00
CA PRO A 32 5.74 6.31 4.96
C PRO A 32 6.90 5.61 4.25
N ASP A 33 8.14 5.96 4.64
CA ASP A 33 9.32 5.35 4.04
C ASP A 33 9.59 3.97 4.63
N PHE A 34 10.07 3.06 3.80
CA PHE A 34 10.45 1.72 4.21
C PHE A 34 11.59 1.17 3.36
N THR A 35 12.27 0.19 3.91
CA THR A 35 13.23 -0.64 3.19
C THR A 35 12.81 -2.10 3.34
N VAL A 36 12.65 -2.78 2.21
CA VAL A 36 12.40 -4.22 2.14
C VAL A 36 13.58 -4.89 1.44
N GLN A 37 13.99 -6.02 1.96
CA GLN A 37 15.05 -6.82 1.37
C GLN A 37 14.61 -8.28 1.32
N ASP A 38 14.72 -8.88 0.14
CA ASP A 38 14.63 -10.32 -0.07
C ASP A 38 15.99 -10.91 -0.50
N ALA A 39 15.99 -12.15 -0.97
CA ALA A 39 17.22 -12.79 -1.40
C ALA A 39 17.83 -12.21 -2.68
N ASP A 40 17.02 -11.52 -3.51
CA ASP A 40 17.44 -11.02 -4.82
C ASP A 40 17.79 -9.54 -4.81
N ARG A 41 17.11 -8.76 -3.96
CA ARG A 41 17.27 -7.30 -3.97
C ARG A 41 16.87 -6.63 -2.65
N LYS A 42 17.39 -5.43 -2.49
CA LYS A 42 16.99 -4.48 -1.46
C LYS A 42 16.36 -3.28 -2.14
N VAL A 43 15.18 -2.85 -1.68
CA VAL A 43 14.45 -1.70 -2.20
C VAL A 43 14.13 -0.75 -1.06
N THR A 44 14.49 0.51 -1.20
CA THR A 44 14.08 1.60 -0.34
C THR A 44 13.14 2.51 -1.11
N LEU A 45 11.96 2.80 -0.58
CA LEU A 45 10.98 3.65 -1.28
C LEU A 45 11.54 5.03 -1.57
N HIS A 46 12.30 5.61 -0.64
CA HIS A 46 12.95 6.91 -0.80
C HIS A 46 13.81 7.01 -2.07
N ASP A 47 14.45 5.94 -2.48
CA ASP A 47 15.35 5.92 -3.64
C ASP A 47 14.59 6.07 -4.98
N LEU A 48 13.26 5.97 -4.95
CA LEU A 48 12.39 6.16 -6.11
C LEU A 48 11.88 7.60 -6.27
N ARG A 49 12.27 8.52 -5.39
CA ARG A 49 11.91 9.94 -5.50
C ARG A 49 12.37 10.52 -6.84
N GLY A 50 11.63 11.53 -7.33
CA GLY A 50 11.81 12.09 -8.67
C GLY A 50 11.00 11.38 -9.76
N LYS A 51 10.48 10.17 -9.47
CA LYS A 51 9.50 9.48 -10.30
C LYS A 51 8.14 9.43 -9.60
N VAL A 52 7.07 9.29 -10.38
CA VAL A 52 5.77 8.87 -9.85
C VAL A 52 5.88 7.40 -9.50
N VAL A 53 5.55 7.03 -8.25
CA VAL A 53 5.60 5.64 -7.80
C VAL A 53 4.19 5.06 -7.73
N VAL A 54 4.00 3.92 -8.38
CA VAL A 54 2.82 3.05 -8.24
C VAL A 54 3.23 1.94 -7.28
N LEU A 55 2.98 2.17 -5.97
CA LEU A 55 3.28 1.21 -4.91
C LEU A 55 2.09 0.26 -4.76
N ASN A 56 2.29 -0.99 -5.17
CA ASN A 56 1.27 -2.04 -5.17
C ASN A 56 1.62 -3.12 -4.15
N PHE A 57 0.69 -3.42 -3.23
CA PHE A 57 0.77 -4.54 -2.30
C PHE A 57 -0.07 -5.70 -2.83
N TRP A 58 0.55 -6.88 -2.95
CA TRP A 58 -0.04 -8.03 -3.63
C TRP A 58 0.46 -9.37 -3.10
N ALA A 59 -0.11 -10.48 -3.62
CA ALA A 59 0.40 -11.83 -3.39
C ALA A 59 0.04 -12.78 -4.54
N THR A 60 0.78 -13.87 -4.69
CA THR A 60 0.53 -14.89 -5.73
C THR A 60 -0.75 -15.68 -5.47
N TRP A 61 -1.18 -15.81 -4.24
CA TRP A 61 -2.40 -16.50 -3.82
C TRP A 61 -3.65 -15.59 -3.85
N CYS A 62 -3.52 -14.35 -4.29
CA CYS A 62 -4.60 -13.36 -4.40
C CYS A 62 -5.08 -13.29 -5.86
N PRO A 63 -6.23 -13.89 -6.23
CA PRO A 63 -6.69 -13.93 -7.63
C PRO A 63 -6.81 -12.55 -8.28
N PRO A 64 -7.45 -11.52 -7.66
CA PRO A 64 -7.54 -10.21 -8.28
C PRO A 64 -6.18 -9.51 -8.43
N CYS A 65 -5.18 -9.84 -7.58
CA CYS A 65 -3.82 -9.35 -7.76
C CYS A 65 -3.17 -9.93 -9.02
N VAL A 66 -3.39 -11.23 -9.24
CA VAL A 66 -2.88 -11.94 -10.42
C VAL A 66 -3.50 -11.38 -11.70
N GLU A 67 -4.81 -11.07 -11.67
CA GLU A 67 -5.53 -10.50 -12.81
C GLU A 67 -5.02 -9.12 -13.22
N GLU A 68 -4.64 -8.26 -12.26
CA GLU A 68 -4.15 -6.92 -12.59
C GLU A 68 -2.66 -6.88 -13.02
N MET A 69 -1.86 -7.89 -12.66
CA MET A 69 -0.42 -7.91 -12.88
C MET A 69 0.02 -7.64 -14.34
N PRO A 70 -0.63 -8.19 -15.39
CA PRO A 70 -0.27 -7.88 -16.77
C PRO A 70 -0.41 -6.39 -17.11
N SER A 71 -1.41 -5.71 -16.53
CA SER A 71 -1.63 -4.29 -16.77
C SER A 71 -0.57 -3.42 -16.08
N LEU A 72 -0.08 -3.82 -14.90
CA LEU A 72 1.05 -3.18 -14.21
C LEU A 72 2.35 -3.32 -15.02
N VAL A 73 2.63 -4.52 -15.56
CA VAL A 73 3.79 -4.76 -16.44
C VAL A 73 3.74 -3.85 -17.67
N LYS A 74 2.57 -3.75 -18.30
CA LYS A 74 2.37 -2.90 -19.46
C LYS A 74 2.51 -1.39 -19.13
N LEU A 75 1.97 -0.97 -17.97
CA LEU A 75 2.14 0.41 -17.49
C LEU A 75 3.63 0.74 -17.33
N GLN A 76 4.40 -0.12 -16.65
CA GLN A 76 5.84 0.07 -16.44
C GLN A 76 6.60 0.17 -17.77
N SER A 77 6.30 -0.72 -18.72
CA SER A 77 6.92 -0.70 -20.05
C SER A 77 6.65 0.61 -20.79
N ASN A 78 5.41 1.12 -20.71
CA ASN A 78 5.00 2.33 -21.42
C ASN A 78 5.53 3.63 -20.79
N LEU A 79 5.72 3.66 -19.46
CA LEU A 79 6.04 4.88 -18.71
C LEU A 79 7.35 4.79 -17.91
N LYS A 80 8.25 3.87 -18.25
CA LYS A 80 9.47 3.53 -17.47
C LYS A 80 10.34 4.71 -17.04
N ASP A 81 10.36 5.78 -17.82
CA ASP A 81 11.22 6.95 -17.55
C ASP A 81 10.61 7.88 -16.49
N ARG A 82 9.30 7.85 -16.32
CA ARG A 82 8.53 8.76 -15.45
C ARG A 82 7.84 8.09 -14.31
N VAL A 83 7.48 6.83 -14.45
CA VAL A 83 6.75 6.02 -13.48
C VAL A 83 7.62 4.84 -13.04
N ALA A 84 7.65 4.57 -11.76
CA ALA A 84 8.21 3.35 -11.18
C ALA A 84 7.07 2.53 -10.56
N VAL A 85 6.81 1.33 -11.08
CA VAL A 85 5.93 0.38 -10.43
C VAL A 85 6.77 -0.41 -9.42
N LEU A 86 6.47 -0.25 -8.13
CA LEU A 86 7.03 -1.03 -7.04
C LEU A 86 5.97 -2.00 -6.53
N ALA A 87 6.13 -3.28 -6.85
CA ALA A 87 5.22 -4.35 -6.43
C ALA A 87 5.79 -5.09 -5.22
N VAL A 88 5.24 -4.84 -4.03
CA VAL A 88 5.65 -5.48 -2.79
C VAL A 88 4.76 -6.69 -2.53
N SER A 89 5.34 -7.89 -2.59
CA SER A 89 4.63 -9.13 -2.33
C SER A 89 4.65 -9.48 -0.84
N VAL A 90 3.50 -9.90 -0.32
CA VAL A 90 3.37 -10.44 1.04
C VAL A 90 3.42 -11.98 1.09
N ASP A 91 3.86 -12.63 0.01
CA ASP A 91 4.02 -14.07 -0.01
C ASP A 91 5.01 -14.56 1.05
N GLU A 92 4.61 -15.53 1.85
CA GLU A 92 5.50 -16.20 2.80
C GLU A 92 6.41 -17.21 2.11
N ASP A 93 5.89 -17.92 1.10
CA ASP A 93 6.66 -18.92 0.34
C ASP A 93 7.41 -18.28 -0.84
N GLU A 94 8.72 -18.21 -0.69
CA GLU A 94 9.62 -17.68 -1.71
C GLU A 94 9.58 -18.46 -3.03
N ARG A 95 9.39 -19.77 -2.97
CA ARG A 95 9.36 -20.62 -4.17
C ARG A 95 8.13 -20.29 -5.03
N SER A 96 6.97 -20.16 -4.42
CA SER A 96 5.72 -19.77 -5.10
C SER A 96 5.87 -18.40 -5.74
N TYR A 97 6.39 -17.42 -5.00
CA TYR A 97 6.66 -16.07 -5.49
C TYR A 97 7.57 -16.08 -6.73
N ARG A 98 8.75 -16.69 -6.64
CA ARG A 98 9.71 -16.76 -7.75
C ARG A 98 9.16 -17.52 -8.96
N THR A 99 8.45 -18.63 -8.72
CA THR A 99 7.81 -19.42 -9.78
C THR A 99 6.76 -18.59 -10.52
N PHE A 100 5.97 -17.83 -9.78
CA PHE A 100 4.96 -16.92 -10.35
C PHE A 100 5.62 -15.86 -11.24
N LEU A 101 6.64 -15.14 -10.74
CA LEU A 101 7.32 -14.10 -11.51
C LEU A 101 7.89 -14.64 -12.83
N LYS A 102 8.54 -15.80 -12.77
CA LYS A 102 9.13 -16.44 -13.96
C LYS A 102 8.05 -16.89 -14.95
N LYS A 103 7.02 -17.58 -14.45
CA LYS A 103 5.95 -18.14 -15.29
C LYS A 103 5.15 -17.05 -16.01
N ASN A 104 4.92 -15.92 -15.35
CA ASN A 104 4.10 -14.82 -15.86
C ASN A 104 4.93 -13.67 -16.45
N HIS A 105 6.25 -13.86 -16.62
CA HIS A 105 7.16 -12.85 -17.19
C HIS A 105 7.01 -11.47 -16.52
N VAL A 106 6.93 -11.45 -15.19
CA VAL A 106 6.77 -10.20 -14.43
C VAL A 106 8.09 -9.44 -14.40
N ASP A 107 8.25 -8.48 -15.31
CA ASP A 107 9.41 -7.58 -15.41
C ASP A 107 9.07 -6.24 -14.74
N LEU A 108 9.00 -6.26 -13.41
CA LEU A 108 8.77 -5.11 -12.55
C LEU A 108 9.83 -5.01 -11.46
N LEU A 109 9.95 -3.82 -10.86
CA LEU A 109 10.62 -3.71 -9.57
C LEU A 109 9.72 -4.35 -8.52
N THR A 110 9.98 -5.62 -8.19
CA THR A 110 9.23 -6.37 -7.19
C THR A 110 10.15 -6.91 -6.11
N VAL A 111 9.66 -6.93 -4.88
CA VAL A 111 10.37 -7.41 -3.69
C VAL A 111 9.37 -8.12 -2.78
N ARG A 112 9.85 -9.14 -2.04
CA ARG A 112 9.01 -9.90 -1.12
C ARG A 112 9.19 -9.41 0.32
N ASP A 113 8.09 -9.10 1.01
CA ASP A 113 8.03 -8.72 2.42
C ASP A 113 7.16 -9.71 3.23
N PRO A 114 7.70 -10.92 3.54
CA PRO A 114 6.92 -11.95 4.23
C PRO A 114 6.56 -11.58 5.68
N GLN A 115 7.25 -10.59 6.27
CA GLN A 115 6.91 -10.06 7.58
C GLN A 115 5.82 -8.98 7.53
N GLN A 116 5.40 -8.58 6.34
CA GLN A 116 4.31 -7.62 6.10
C GLN A 116 4.51 -6.24 6.76
N LYS A 117 5.75 -5.86 7.06
CA LYS A 117 6.05 -4.60 7.74
C LYS A 117 5.72 -3.37 6.90
N SER A 118 5.96 -3.46 5.59
CA SER A 118 5.70 -2.35 4.69
C SER A 118 4.20 -2.10 4.49
N ASN A 119 3.39 -3.14 4.28
CA ASN A 119 1.96 -2.97 4.13
C ASN A 119 1.26 -2.56 5.44
N GLU A 120 1.76 -2.98 6.59
CA GLU A 120 1.28 -2.53 7.91
C GLU A 120 1.47 -1.02 8.10
N LEU A 121 2.63 -0.45 7.68
CA LEU A 121 2.87 0.99 7.71
C LEU A 121 1.83 1.78 6.90
N TYR A 122 1.31 1.19 5.83
CA TYR A 122 0.29 1.78 4.97
C TYR A 122 -1.13 1.46 5.42
N GLY A 123 -1.31 0.64 6.46
CA GLY A 123 -2.60 0.17 6.93
C GLY A 123 -3.32 -0.69 5.88
N THR A 124 -2.56 -1.45 5.08
CA THR A 124 -3.08 -2.31 4.02
C THR A 124 -3.40 -3.69 4.58
N PHE A 125 -4.66 -4.10 4.49
CA PHE A 125 -5.16 -5.41 4.94
C PHE A 125 -5.94 -6.16 3.86
N LYS A 126 -6.18 -5.51 2.72
CA LYS A 126 -6.90 -6.09 1.57
C LYS A 126 -6.03 -5.98 0.33
N PHE A 127 -5.89 -7.08 -0.40
CA PHE A 127 -5.07 -7.11 -1.61
C PHE A 127 -5.94 -7.27 -2.86
N PRO A 128 -5.55 -6.67 -3.99
CA PRO A 128 -4.47 -5.70 -4.12
C PRO A 128 -4.86 -4.33 -3.54
N GLU A 129 -3.88 -3.62 -3.05
CA GLU A 129 -4.05 -2.22 -2.64
C GLU A 129 -2.88 -1.40 -3.19
N THR A 130 -3.18 -0.27 -3.86
CA THR A 130 -2.17 0.50 -4.56
C THR A 130 -2.20 1.96 -4.14
N TYR A 131 -1.02 2.51 -3.88
CA TYR A 131 -0.81 3.92 -3.57
C TYR A 131 -0.06 4.60 -4.72
N ILE A 132 -0.59 5.73 -5.17
CA ILE A 132 0.10 6.61 -6.12
C ILE A 132 0.83 7.67 -5.33
N ILE A 133 2.14 7.72 -5.50
CA ILE A 133 3.04 8.64 -4.80
C ILE A 133 3.68 9.53 -5.86
N ASP A 134 3.64 10.85 -5.66
CA ASP A 134 4.23 11.78 -6.60
C ASP A 134 5.76 11.86 -6.47
N ARG A 135 6.37 12.68 -7.32
CA ARG A 135 7.84 12.85 -7.38
C ARG A 135 8.43 13.43 -6.10
N GLN A 136 7.62 14.14 -5.29
CA GLN A 136 8.01 14.69 -4.00
C GLN A 136 7.82 13.68 -2.85
N GLY A 137 7.26 12.51 -3.14
CA GLY A 137 7.01 11.47 -2.16
C GLY A 137 5.71 11.66 -1.36
N VAL A 138 4.74 12.39 -1.90
CA VAL A 138 3.42 12.58 -1.28
C VAL A 138 2.43 11.59 -1.89
N VAL A 139 1.65 10.92 -1.04
CA VAL A 139 0.57 10.04 -1.49
C VAL A 139 -0.54 10.86 -2.11
N ARG A 140 -0.82 10.64 -3.38
CA ARG A 140 -1.85 11.39 -4.14
C ARG A 140 -3.16 10.64 -4.31
N ARG A 141 -3.09 9.32 -4.31
CA ARG A 141 -4.29 8.48 -4.47
C ARG A 141 -4.07 7.09 -3.88
N LYS A 142 -5.17 6.47 -3.47
CA LYS A 142 -5.24 5.09 -3.03
C LYS A 142 -6.28 4.36 -3.86
N PHE A 143 -5.96 3.15 -4.31
CA PHE A 143 -6.90 2.23 -4.94
C PHE A 143 -7.02 0.97 -4.07
N ILE A 144 -8.23 0.49 -3.89
CA ILE A 144 -8.54 -0.75 -3.17
C ILE A 144 -9.19 -1.70 -4.16
N GLY A 145 -8.63 -2.89 -4.33
CA GLY A 145 -9.04 -3.85 -5.35
C GLY A 145 -8.31 -3.65 -6.69
N PRO A 146 -8.57 -4.55 -7.66
CA PRO A 146 -7.85 -4.59 -8.92
C PRO A 146 -8.18 -3.39 -9.81
N VAL A 147 -7.17 -2.91 -10.53
CA VAL A 147 -7.25 -1.80 -11.47
C VAL A 147 -6.68 -2.22 -12.82
N ASP A 148 -7.34 -1.86 -13.90
CA ASP A 148 -6.71 -1.88 -15.22
C ASP A 148 -5.82 -0.63 -15.37
N TRP A 149 -4.52 -0.82 -15.20
CA TRP A 149 -3.50 0.24 -15.24
C TRP A 149 -3.23 0.77 -16.65
N THR A 150 -3.83 0.18 -17.67
CA THR A 150 -3.74 0.64 -19.07
C THR A 150 -4.86 1.59 -19.46
N ARG A 151 -5.82 1.82 -18.60
CA ARG A 151 -6.93 2.75 -18.85
C ARG A 151 -6.43 4.17 -19.13
N PRO A 152 -6.99 4.85 -20.13
CA PRO A 152 -6.54 6.20 -20.51
C PRO A 152 -6.61 7.22 -19.38
N ASP A 153 -7.67 7.18 -18.55
CA ASP A 153 -7.85 8.09 -17.41
C ASP A 153 -6.80 7.89 -16.31
N VAL A 154 -6.38 6.63 -16.08
CA VAL A 154 -5.32 6.30 -15.13
C VAL A 154 -3.97 6.78 -15.68
N VAL A 155 -3.66 6.47 -16.92
CA VAL A 155 -2.40 6.89 -17.57
C VAL A 155 -2.30 8.41 -17.63
N GLU A 156 -3.38 9.10 -18.00
CA GLU A 156 -3.43 10.57 -18.00
C GLU A 156 -3.20 11.16 -16.62
N TYR A 157 -3.83 10.57 -15.59
CA TYR A 157 -3.62 10.98 -14.20
C TYR A 157 -2.16 10.86 -13.77
N LEU A 158 -1.52 9.71 -14.03
CA LEU A 158 -0.10 9.50 -13.70
C LEU A 158 0.82 10.47 -14.46
N ASN A 159 0.47 10.84 -15.67
CA ASN A 159 1.24 11.78 -16.48
C ASN A 159 1.19 13.23 -15.99
N LYS A 160 0.17 13.59 -15.18
CA LYS A 160 0.01 14.94 -14.60
C LYS A 160 0.76 15.13 -13.29
N LEU A 161 1.28 14.07 -12.69
CA LEU A 161 2.06 14.07 -11.44
C LEU A 161 3.56 14.21 -11.74
#